data_a86a1968b04c603047c7c542e93c31b3
#
_entry.id   a86a1968b04c603047c7c542e93c31b3
#
_cell.length_a   1.000
_cell.length_b   1.000
_cell.length_c   1.000
_cell.angle_alpha   90.00
_cell.angle_beta   90.00
_cell.angle_gamma   90.00
#
_symmetry.space_group_name_H-M   'P 1'
#
loop_
_entity.id
_entity.type
_entity.pdbx_description
1 polymer ?
#
loop_
_entity_poly.entity_id
_entity_poly.type
_entity_poly.pdbx_seq_one_letter_code
_entity_poly.pdbx_strand_id
1 'polypeptide(L)'
;MNYRFSHLALAALVALAVTGCGSKESAPTAEQPAATTAPAGKTVDATTTGSVSGKVTLDGKAAPEKPINMSAEPYCQKANSGPVVPPTVVTDDKGDLGNVVIFVKDGLGDYVFQTPTDSVPLAQKGCMYSPHIVAVMTGQTFEVKNDDQTTHNIHPMPKDNREWNKSQAPGTSPIDDSFARAELAIPVKCNVHPWMKSYIFVFKNPYY
;
A
#
# COMPACT_ATOMS: atom_id res chain seq x y z
N MET A 1 22.11 52.36 28.16
CA MET A 1 21.75 52.32 29.59
C MET A 1 22.19 50.98 30.11
N ASN A 2 23.34 50.95 30.78
CA ASN A 2 24.04 49.78 31.28
C ASN A 2 23.50 49.40 32.63
N TYR A 3 23.27 48.13 32.89
CA TYR A 3 23.31 47.57 34.25
C TYR A 3 24.00 46.20 34.23
N ARG A 4 25.23 46.20 34.73
CA ARG A 4 25.95 45.02 35.24
C ARG A 4 25.53 44.83 36.70
N PHE A 5 25.26 43.59 37.09
CA PHE A 5 25.42 43.14 38.47
C PHE A 5 26.08 41.78 38.51
N SER A 6 27.31 41.82 39.03
CA SER A 6 28.06 40.67 39.57
C SER A 6 27.72 40.48 41.03
N HIS A 7 27.57 39.25 41.49
CA HIS A 7 27.88 38.79 42.86
C HIS A 7 28.11 37.29 42.84
N LEU A 8 29.26 36.94 43.05
CA LEU A 8 30.08 36.16 43.97
C LEU A 8 29.33 35.17 44.93
N ALA A 9 29.77 33.92 44.74
CA ALA A 9 30.20 32.89 45.69
C ALA A 9 29.44 32.68 47.02
N LEU A 10 29.06 31.40 47.21
CA LEU A 10 29.47 30.71 48.47
C LEU A 10 29.41 29.19 48.27
N ALA A 11 30.54 28.54 48.48
CA ALA A 11 30.70 27.11 48.58
C ALA A 11 30.21 26.61 49.94
N ALA A 12 29.44 25.54 49.99
CA ALA A 12 29.27 24.74 51.20
C ALA A 12 29.31 23.26 50.81
N LEU A 13 30.43 22.63 51.09
CA LEU A 13 30.59 21.17 51.12
C LEU A 13 29.79 20.60 52.31
N VAL A 14 28.82 19.74 52.02
CA VAL A 14 28.31 18.81 53.05
C VAL A 14 28.48 17.38 52.47
N ALA A 15 29.48 16.69 53.00
CA ALA A 15 29.65 15.26 52.77
C ALA A 15 28.73 14.50 53.75
N LEU A 16 27.69 13.89 53.18
CA LEU A 16 26.94 12.85 53.87
C LEU A 16 27.29 11.49 53.25
N ALA A 17 28.03 10.69 53.98
CA ALA A 17 28.20 9.28 53.70
C ALA A 17 26.91 8.54 54.07
N VAL A 18 26.20 8.02 53.04
CA VAL A 18 25.11 7.07 53.24
C VAL A 18 25.54 5.72 52.68
N THR A 19 25.84 4.81 53.61
CA THR A 19 25.99 3.39 53.29
C THR A 19 24.60 2.81 53.00
N GLY A 20 24.28 2.65 51.72
CA GLY A 20 23.06 2.01 51.26
C GLY A 20 23.39 0.66 50.63
N CYS A 21 22.82 -0.40 51.15
CA CYS A 21 22.83 -1.76 50.60
C CYS A 21 22.37 -1.75 49.16
N GLY A 22 23.22 -2.29 48.25
CA GLY A 22 22.93 -2.44 46.86
C GLY A 22 21.82 -3.48 46.60
N SER A 23 20.65 -3.03 46.25
CA SER A 23 19.70 -3.80 45.45
C SER A 23 20.11 -3.69 43.98
N LYS A 24 20.53 -4.80 43.40
CA LYS A 24 20.69 -4.89 41.95
C LYS A 24 19.32 -4.72 41.30
N GLU A 25 19.06 -3.53 40.83
CA GLU A 25 17.93 -3.25 39.93
C GLU A 25 18.26 -3.92 38.62
N SER A 26 17.55 -5.01 38.28
CA SER A 26 17.63 -5.70 37.03
C SER A 26 17.12 -4.73 35.95
N ALA A 27 17.98 -4.38 35.03
CA ALA A 27 17.56 -3.64 33.80
C ALA A 27 16.39 -4.38 33.12
N PRO A 28 15.38 -3.68 32.60
CA PRO A 28 14.31 -4.31 31.84
C PRO A 28 14.90 -5.02 30.64
N THR A 29 14.77 -6.34 30.64
CA THR A 29 15.08 -7.19 29.48
C THR A 29 14.20 -6.68 28.34
N ALA A 30 14.80 -6.17 27.27
CA ALA A 30 14.09 -5.84 26.06
C ALA A 30 13.35 -7.11 25.60
N GLU A 31 12.04 -7.04 25.59
CA GLU A 31 11.15 -8.09 25.12
C GLU A 31 11.47 -8.31 23.63
N GLN A 32 12.14 -9.42 23.35
CA GLN A 32 12.46 -9.84 21.99
C GLN A 32 11.13 -10.04 21.25
N PRO A 33 10.93 -9.45 20.04
CA PRO A 33 9.69 -9.62 19.30
C PRO A 33 9.41 -11.11 19.18
N ALA A 34 8.23 -11.53 19.61
CA ALA A 34 7.78 -12.91 19.50
C ALA A 34 7.93 -13.34 18.04
N ALA A 35 8.72 -14.39 17.82
CA ALA A 35 8.82 -15.01 16.50
C ALA A 35 7.40 -15.36 16.05
N THR A 36 6.94 -14.75 14.98
CA THR A 36 5.68 -15.10 14.32
C THR A 36 5.78 -16.56 13.92
N THR A 37 5.14 -17.44 14.69
CA THR A 37 4.99 -18.84 14.32
C THR A 37 4.27 -18.88 12.98
N ALA A 38 4.93 -19.47 11.96
CA ALA A 38 4.31 -19.73 10.68
C ALA A 38 2.98 -20.48 10.91
N PRO A 39 1.90 -20.13 10.19
CA PRO A 39 0.61 -20.78 10.37
C PRO A 39 0.77 -22.29 10.17
N ALA A 40 0.24 -23.06 11.11
CA ALA A 40 0.23 -24.51 11.03
C ALA A 40 -0.77 -24.94 9.93
N GLY A 41 -0.26 -25.46 8.81
CA GLY A 41 -1.06 -25.92 7.69
C GLY A 41 -0.25 -26.78 6.73
N LYS A 42 -0.91 -27.40 5.78
CA LYS A 42 -0.26 -28.19 4.73
C LYS A 42 0.43 -27.26 3.74
N THR A 43 1.68 -27.55 3.43
CA THR A 43 2.38 -26.88 2.32
C THR A 43 1.90 -27.40 0.98
N VAL A 44 1.82 -26.51 -0.01
CA VAL A 44 1.49 -26.89 -1.39
C VAL A 44 2.69 -27.53 -2.04
N ASP A 45 2.47 -28.70 -2.65
CA ASP A 45 3.44 -29.30 -3.56
C ASP A 45 3.21 -28.74 -4.97
N ALA A 46 4.16 -27.92 -5.43
CA ALA A 46 4.08 -27.29 -6.74
C ALA A 46 3.95 -28.26 -7.91
N THR A 47 4.36 -29.53 -7.73
CA THR A 47 4.24 -30.57 -8.77
C THR A 47 2.80 -31.11 -8.92
N THR A 48 1.94 -30.86 -7.94
CA THR A 48 0.55 -31.31 -7.93
C THR A 48 -0.47 -30.17 -8.18
N THR A 49 0.03 -28.96 -8.42
CA THR A 49 -0.82 -27.81 -8.71
C THR A 49 -1.21 -27.77 -10.19
N GLY A 50 -2.37 -27.18 -10.45
CA GLY A 50 -2.87 -26.90 -11.79
C GLY A 50 -3.16 -25.43 -11.99
N SER A 51 -3.59 -25.08 -13.18
CA SER A 51 -4.05 -23.73 -13.52
C SER A 51 -5.43 -23.78 -14.14
N VAL A 52 -6.19 -22.70 -13.94
CA VAL A 52 -7.45 -22.46 -14.64
C VAL A 52 -7.24 -21.23 -15.50
N SER A 53 -7.56 -21.33 -16.78
CA SER A 53 -7.48 -20.20 -17.71
C SER A 53 -8.81 -20.06 -18.45
N GLY A 54 -9.12 -18.82 -18.82
CA GLY A 54 -10.35 -18.51 -19.53
C GLY A 54 -10.39 -17.04 -19.96
N LYS A 55 -11.51 -16.66 -20.54
CA LYS A 55 -11.78 -15.28 -20.95
C LYS A 55 -13.11 -14.84 -20.36
N VAL A 56 -13.15 -13.57 -19.97
CA VAL A 56 -14.38 -12.88 -19.60
C VAL A 56 -14.69 -11.91 -20.73
N THR A 57 -15.90 -12.04 -21.27
CA THR A 57 -16.35 -11.18 -22.36
C THR A 57 -17.56 -10.37 -21.91
N LEU A 58 -17.67 -9.15 -22.49
CA LEU A 58 -18.86 -8.32 -22.31
C LEU A 58 -19.93 -8.77 -23.32
N ASP A 59 -21.11 -9.10 -22.82
CA ASP A 59 -22.28 -9.29 -23.68
C ASP A 59 -22.88 -7.93 -24.06
N GLY A 60 -22.83 -7.59 -25.33
CA GLY A 60 -23.26 -6.30 -25.85
C GLY A 60 -22.13 -5.29 -26.02
N LYS A 61 -22.43 -4.03 -25.86
CA LYS A 61 -21.49 -2.91 -26.03
C LYS A 61 -21.34 -2.15 -24.72
N ALA A 62 -20.09 -1.81 -24.38
CA ALA A 62 -19.84 -0.86 -23.31
C ALA A 62 -20.51 0.50 -23.58
N ALA A 63 -21.10 1.08 -22.55
CA ALA A 63 -21.57 2.46 -22.66
C ALA A 63 -20.37 3.40 -22.86
N PRO A 64 -20.50 4.43 -23.70
CA PRO A 64 -19.42 5.37 -23.92
C PRO A 64 -19.10 6.15 -22.62
N GLU A 65 -17.85 6.12 -22.22
CA GLU A 65 -17.37 6.88 -21.07
C GLU A 65 -17.12 8.35 -21.46
N LYS A 66 -17.43 9.26 -20.53
CA LYS A 66 -17.12 10.67 -20.72
C LYS A 66 -15.65 10.93 -20.41
N PRO A 67 -14.95 11.72 -21.23
CA PRO A 67 -13.59 12.14 -20.93
C PRO A 67 -13.49 12.84 -19.58
N ILE A 68 -12.40 12.56 -18.88
CA ILE A 68 -12.04 13.21 -17.62
C ILE A 68 -11.69 14.67 -17.91
N ASN A 69 -12.30 15.59 -17.19
CA ASN A 69 -11.94 17.01 -17.29
C ASN A 69 -10.70 17.29 -16.45
N MET A 70 -9.54 17.45 -17.09
CA MET A 70 -8.26 17.81 -16.47
C MET A 70 -7.91 19.30 -16.66
N SER A 71 -8.85 20.15 -17.06
CA SER A 71 -8.55 21.54 -17.46
C SER A 71 -7.96 22.39 -16.33
N ALA A 72 -8.24 22.08 -15.08
CA ALA A 72 -7.67 22.74 -13.91
C ALA A 72 -6.21 22.32 -13.60
N GLU A 73 -5.71 21.27 -14.26
CA GLU A 73 -4.40 20.68 -14.00
C GLU A 73 -3.56 20.66 -15.30
N PRO A 74 -2.83 21.75 -15.61
CA PRO A 74 -2.10 21.89 -16.88
C PRO A 74 -1.09 20.78 -17.14
N TYR A 75 -0.45 20.26 -16.09
CA TYR A 75 0.46 19.13 -16.22
C TYR A 75 -0.30 17.89 -16.73
N CYS A 76 -1.41 17.54 -16.09
CA CYS A 76 -2.20 16.35 -16.44
C CYS A 76 -2.73 16.42 -17.88
N GLN A 77 -3.12 17.61 -18.33
CA GLN A 77 -3.51 17.81 -19.73
C GLN A 77 -2.37 17.51 -20.70
N LYS A 78 -1.15 18.01 -20.41
CA LYS A 78 0.01 17.82 -21.28
C LYS A 78 0.59 16.41 -21.22
N ALA A 79 0.44 15.72 -20.11
CA ALA A 79 0.95 14.36 -19.91
C ALA A 79 0.20 13.32 -20.76
N ASN A 80 -0.95 13.69 -21.30
CA ASN A 80 -1.80 12.82 -22.10
C ASN A 80 -1.92 13.36 -23.54
N SER A 81 -1.74 12.49 -24.54
CA SER A 81 -1.80 12.87 -25.97
C SER A 81 -3.22 13.05 -26.49
N GLY A 82 -4.24 12.80 -25.69
CA GLY A 82 -5.65 12.89 -26.08
C GLY A 82 -6.59 12.75 -24.89
N PRO A 83 -7.90 12.67 -25.15
CA PRO A 83 -8.88 12.49 -24.09
C PRO A 83 -8.64 11.20 -23.28
N VAL A 84 -8.58 11.31 -21.97
CA VAL A 84 -8.51 10.19 -21.05
C VAL A 84 -9.91 9.87 -20.54
N VAL A 85 -10.30 8.62 -20.59
CA VAL A 85 -11.57 8.16 -20.03
C VAL A 85 -11.33 7.32 -18.77
N PRO A 86 -12.27 7.28 -17.83
CA PRO A 86 -12.18 6.38 -16.69
C PRO A 86 -12.08 4.93 -17.15
N PRO A 87 -11.20 4.09 -16.61
CA PRO A 87 -11.08 2.69 -16.99
C PRO A 87 -12.15 1.81 -16.32
N THR A 88 -13.41 2.27 -16.29
CA THR A 88 -14.53 1.62 -15.60
C THR A 88 -14.92 0.33 -16.30
N VAL A 89 -15.04 0.38 -17.63
CA VAL A 89 -15.31 -0.79 -18.47
C VAL A 89 -14.29 -0.76 -19.60
N VAL A 90 -13.38 -1.70 -19.60
CA VAL A 90 -12.32 -1.82 -20.62
C VAL A 90 -12.57 -3.07 -21.42
N THR A 91 -12.71 -2.90 -22.74
CA THR A 91 -12.85 -4.03 -23.67
C THR A 91 -11.86 -3.87 -24.83
N ASP A 92 -11.38 -4.98 -25.35
CA ASP A 92 -10.67 -5.01 -26.60
C ASP A 92 -11.63 -5.13 -27.81
N ASP A 93 -11.05 -5.17 -29.02
CA ASP A 93 -11.81 -5.29 -30.28
C ASP A 93 -12.59 -6.62 -30.40
N LYS A 94 -12.27 -7.61 -29.58
CA LYS A 94 -12.95 -8.92 -29.54
C LYS A 94 -14.03 -9.00 -28.46
N GLY A 95 -14.18 -7.94 -27.68
CA GLY A 95 -15.09 -7.87 -26.55
C GLY A 95 -14.55 -8.54 -25.28
N ASP A 96 -13.26 -8.88 -25.23
CA ASP A 96 -12.63 -9.38 -24.01
C ASP A 96 -12.62 -8.25 -22.96
N LEU A 97 -13.11 -8.54 -21.74
CA LEU A 97 -13.30 -7.56 -20.67
C LEU A 97 -12.07 -7.51 -19.78
N GLY A 98 -11.45 -6.34 -19.71
CA GLY A 98 -10.35 -6.04 -18.78
C GLY A 98 -10.83 -5.66 -17.38
N ASN A 99 -9.88 -5.48 -16.45
CA ASN A 99 -10.13 -5.10 -15.07
C ASN A 99 -11.09 -6.05 -14.31
N VAL A 100 -11.09 -7.31 -14.69
CA VAL A 100 -11.87 -8.39 -14.02
C VAL A 100 -10.94 -9.18 -13.13
N VAL A 101 -11.34 -9.41 -11.87
CA VAL A 101 -10.60 -10.25 -10.93
C VAL A 101 -11.34 -11.57 -10.78
N ILE A 102 -10.66 -12.66 -11.11
CA ILE A 102 -11.13 -14.03 -10.90
C ILE A 102 -10.24 -14.64 -9.84
N PHE A 103 -10.81 -15.31 -8.86
CA PHE A 103 -10.03 -15.90 -7.77
C PHE A 103 -10.71 -17.14 -7.19
N VAL A 104 -9.92 -18.01 -6.55
CA VAL A 104 -10.44 -19.13 -5.80
C VAL A 104 -10.96 -18.63 -4.46
N LYS A 105 -12.28 -18.63 -4.31
CA LYS A 105 -12.96 -18.11 -3.12
C LYS A 105 -12.83 -19.05 -1.92
N ASP A 106 -13.00 -20.36 -2.16
CA ASP A 106 -12.99 -21.39 -1.11
C ASP A 106 -12.54 -22.75 -1.67
N GLY A 107 -12.54 -23.78 -0.83
CA GLY A 107 -12.20 -25.15 -1.25
C GLY A 107 -10.71 -25.49 -1.12
N LEU A 108 -9.85 -24.56 -0.69
CA LEU A 108 -8.40 -24.81 -0.53
C LEU A 108 -8.06 -25.51 0.80
N GLY A 109 -9.03 -25.77 1.68
CA GLY A 109 -8.82 -26.50 2.94
C GLY A 109 -7.75 -25.86 3.83
N ASP A 110 -6.89 -26.70 4.42
CA ASP A 110 -5.84 -26.31 5.37
C ASP A 110 -4.50 -25.96 4.70
N TYR A 111 -4.51 -25.70 3.39
CA TYR A 111 -3.27 -25.31 2.71
C TYR A 111 -2.83 -23.90 3.09
N VAL A 112 -1.52 -23.78 3.32
CA VAL A 112 -0.85 -22.51 3.60
C VAL A 112 0.03 -22.16 2.41
N PHE A 113 -0.08 -20.91 1.97
CA PHE A 113 0.65 -20.40 0.82
C PHE A 113 1.69 -19.40 1.30
N GLN A 114 2.90 -19.50 0.75
CA GLN A 114 3.93 -18.53 1.01
C GLN A 114 3.62 -17.22 0.30
N THR A 115 3.76 -16.13 1.03
CA THR A 115 3.64 -14.79 0.43
C THR A 115 4.80 -14.57 -0.54
N PRO A 116 4.55 -14.13 -1.78
CA PRO A 116 5.61 -13.76 -2.71
C PRO A 116 6.50 -12.65 -2.17
N THR A 117 7.79 -12.74 -2.47
CA THR A 117 8.79 -11.73 -2.07
C THR A 117 8.86 -10.55 -3.03
N ASP A 118 8.44 -10.75 -4.27
CA ASP A 118 8.42 -9.71 -5.28
C ASP A 118 7.32 -8.68 -4.97
N SER A 119 7.66 -7.41 -5.10
CA SER A 119 6.69 -6.33 -4.95
C SER A 119 5.80 -6.21 -6.17
N VAL A 120 4.55 -5.78 -5.95
CA VAL A 120 3.58 -5.51 -7.01
C VAL A 120 3.52 -4.01 -7.26
N PRO A 121 3.80 -3.52 -8.48
CA PRO A 121 3.86 -2.10 -8.75
C PRO A 121 2.47 -1.46 -8.93
N LEU A 122 2.34 -0.23 -8.42
CA LEU A 122 1.26 0.71 -8.72
C LEU A 122 1.88 2.06 -9.11
N ALA A 123 1.88 2.37 -10.38
CA ALA A 123 2.42 3.64 -10.88
C ALA A 123 1.36 4.74 -10.88
N GLN A 124 1.81 5.97 -10.65
CA GLN A 124 1.08 7.21 -10.89
C GLN A 124 1.70 7.86 -12.12
N LYS A 125 1.02 7.74 -13.26
CA LYS A 125 1.53 8.20 -14.55
C LYS A 125 0.41 8.78 -15.42
N GLY A 126 0.67 9.94 -16.02
CA GLY A 126 -0.32 10.67 -16.78
C GLY A 126 -1.52 11.09 -15.92
N CYS A 127 -1.29 11.33 -14.62
CA CYS A 127 -2.33 11.62 -13.63
C CYS A 127 -3.39 10.52 -13.53
N MET A 128 -2.97 9.29 -13.65
CA MET A 128 -3.78 8.08 -13.46
C MET A 128 -3.01 7.06 -12.63
N TYR A 129 -3.72 6.20 -11.90
CA TYR A 129 -3.13 4.98 -11.34
C TYR A 129 -3.07 3.89 -12.40
N SER A 130 -1.95 3.21 -12.51
CA SER A 130 -1.73 2.07 -13.40
C SER A 130 -0.98 0.95 -12.68
N PRO A 131 -1.53 -0.27 -12.63
CA PRO A 131 -2.81 -0.69 -13.20
C PRO A 131 -4.02 -0.16 -12.41
N HIS A 132 -5.22 -0.25 -13.03
CA HIS A 132 -6.47 0.11 -12.35
C HIS A 132 -6.86 -0.87 -11.26
N ILE A 133 -6.47 -2.13 -11.41
CA ILE A 133 -6.67 -3.21 -10.45
C ILE A 133 -5.30 -3.77 -10.03
N VAL A 134 -5.07 -3.82 -8.72
CA VAL A 134 -3.89 -4.45 -8.11
C VAL A 134 -4.35 -5.66 -7.31
N ALA A 135 -3.69 -6.79 -7.50
CA ALA A 135 -3.94 -8.00 -6.73
C ALA A 135 -2.65 -8.42 -6.00
N VAL A 136 -2.74 -8.65 -4.70
CA VAL A 136 -1.60 -9.02 -3.85
C VAL A 136 -2.02 -10.10 -2.86
N MET A 137 -1.06 -10.83 -2.31
CA MET A 137 -1.28 -11.67 -1.14
C MET A 137 -1.15 -10.86 0.16
N THR A 138 -1.75 -11.37 1.22
CA THR A 138 -1.55 -10.84 2.58
C THR A 138 -0.06 -10.77 2.90
N GLY A 139 0.41 -9.60 3.37
CA GLY A 139 1.82 -9.34 3.68
C GLY A 139 2.73 -9.14 2.46
N GLN A 140 2.24 -9.33 1.23
CA GLN A 140 3.03 -9.03 0.03
C GLN A 140 3.19 -7.51 -0.12
N THR A 141 4.41 -7.09 -0.42
CA THR A 141 4.70 -5.67 -0.69
C THR A 141 4.04 -5.23 -1.99
N PHE A 142 3.36 -4.10 -1.96
CA PHE A 142 3.07 -3.34 -3.17
C PHE A 142 3.85 -2.02 -3.13
N GLU A 143 4.39 -1.65 -4.28
CA GLU A 143 5.24 -0.50 -4.46
C GLU A 143 4.50 0.60 -5.22
N VAL A 144 4.36 1.77 -4.62
CA VAL A 144 3.73 2.93 -5.27
C VAL A 144 4.81 3.90 -5.75
N LYS A 145 4.78 4.22 -7.04
CA LYS A 145 5.75 5.12 -7.66
C LYS A 145 5.07 6.28 -8.36
N ASN A 146 5.59 7.49 -8.15
CA ASN A 146 5.18 8.67 -8.91
C ASN A 146 6.11 8.88 -10.10
N ASP A 147 5.61 8.59 -11.30
CA ASP A 147 6.32 8.77 -12.57
C ASP A 147 5.98 10.11 -13.25
N ASP A 148 5.14 10.94 -12.63
CA ASP A 148 4.74 12.26 -13.12
C ASP A 148 5.58 13.38 -12.53
N GLN A 149 5.62 14.54 -13.20
CA GLN A 149 6.27 15.76 -12.72
C GLN A 149 5.29 16.66 -11.93
N THR A 150 4.29 16.06 -11.30
CA THR A 150 3.36 16.72 -10.39
C THR A 150 3.18 15.88 -9.14
N THR A 151 2.72 16.52 -8.06
CA THR A 151 2.47 15.81 -6.80
C THR A 151 1.16 15.04 -6.88
N HIS A 152 1.23 13.80 -6.47
CA HIS A 152 0.07 12.96 -6.20
C HIS A 152 0.02 12.57 -4.72
N ASN A 153 -1.02 11.87 -4.34
CA ASN A 153 -1.04 11.10 -3.10
C ASN A 153 -1.71 9.75 -3.34
N ILE A 154 -1.35 8.80 -2.51
CA ILE A 154 -1.97 7.48 -2.48
C ILE A 154 -2.75 7.34 -1.18
N HIS A 155 -4.05 7.03 -1.30
CA HIS A 155 -4.98 6.91 -0.19
C HIS A 155 -5.83 5.64 -0.33
N PRO A 156 -5.34 4.47 0.08
CA PRO A 156 -6.16 3.27 0.23
C PRO A 156 -7.13 3.43 1.39
N MET A 157 -8.39 3.07 1.18
CA MET A 157 -9.48 3.18 2.16
C MET A 157 -10.05 1.78 2.49
N PRO A 158 -9.28 0.93 3.18
CA PRO A 158 -9.73 -0.40 3.57
C PRO A 158 -10.79 -0.33 4.68
N LYS A 159 -11.54 -1.43 4.85
CA LYS A 159 -12.47 -1.65 5.96
C LYS A 159 -11.85 -2.52 7.05
N ASP A 160 -11.05 -3.51 6.64
CA ASP A 160 -10.50 -4.54 7.52
C ASP A 160 -9.01 -4.36 7.78
N ASN A 161 -8.34 -3.46 7.05
CA ASN A 161 -6.94 -3.11 7.20
C ASN A 161 -6.78 -1.66 7.70
N ARG A 162 -5.55 -1.25 7.97
CA ARG A 162 -5.26 0.12 8.38
C ARG A 162 -5.34 1.08 7.20
N GLU A 163 -6.18 2.09 7.29
CA GLU A 163 -6.22 3.21 6.35
C GLU A 163 -4.98 4.11 6.51
N TRP A 164 -4.47 4.60 5.40
CA TRP A 164 -3.39 5.58 5.38
C TRP A 164 -3.45 6.47 4.14
N ASN A 165 -2.78 7.62 4.22
CA ASN A 165 -2.71 8.60 3.14
C ASN A 165 -1.32 9.21 3.12
N LYS A 166 -0.60 9.04 2.01
CA LYS A 166 0.78 9.54 1.83
C LYS A 166 0.87 10.38 0.58
N SER A 167 1.46 11.57 0.70
CA SER A 167 1.79 12.42 -0.45
C SER A 167 3.09 11.94 -1.10
N GLN A 168 3.16 12.05 -2.43
CA GLN A 168 4.33 11.67 -3.21
C GLN A 168 4.64 12.74 -4.26
N ALA A 169 5.66 13.54 -3.98
CA ALA A 169 6.16 14.56 -4.91
C ALA A 169 6.95 13.92 -6.06
N PRO A 170 7.16 14.65 -7.17
CA PRO A 170 8.03 14.20 -8.26
C PRO A 170 9.42 13.81 -7.76
N GLY A 171 9.94 12.70 -8.27
CA GLY A 171 11.30 12.24 -7.98
C GLY A 171 11.54 11.71 -6.57
N THR A 172 10.49 11.56 -5.74
CA THR A 172 10.62 10.91 -4.43
C THR A 172 10.74 9.39 -4.57
N SER A 173 11.33 8.76 -3.56
CA SER A 173 11.42 7.30 -3.52
C SER A 173 10.05 6.64 -3.56
N PRO A 174 9.95 5.43 -4.10
CA PRO A 174 8.74 4.63 -4.00
C PRO A 174 8.23 4.49 -2.56
N ILE A 175 6.95 4.25 -2.43
CA ILE A 175 6.30 3.95 -1.15
C ILE A 175 5.98 2.47 -1.14
N ASP A 176 6.61 1.75 -0.23
CA ASP A 176 6.31 0.34 0.03
C ASP A 176 5.28 0.23 1.16
N ASP A 177 4.30 -0.63 0.97
CA ASP A 177 3.33 -0.99 1.99
C ASP A 177 2.77 -2.39 1.76
N SER A 178 2.04 -2.93 2.72
CA SER A 178 1.38 -4.23 2.62
C SER A 178 0.09 -4.26 3.44
N PHE A 179 -0.77 -5.24 3.16
CA PHE A 179 -2.01 -5.45 3.90
C PHE A 179 -1.94 -6.77 4.68
N ALA A 180 -2.23 -6.71 5.96
CA ALA A 180 -2.16 -7.86 6.85
C ALA A 180 -3.36 -8.80 6.74
N ARG A 181 -4.48 -8.32 6.21
CA ARG A 181 -5.74 -9.06 6.11
C ARG A 181 -6.24 -9.12 4.68
N ALA A 182 -6.79 -10.28 4.30
CA ALA A 182 -7.48 -10.42 3.03
C ALA A 182 -8.70 -9.49 2.98
N GLU A 183 -8.80 -8.72 1.90
CA GLU A 183 -9.89 -7.78 1.68
C GLU A 183 -10.07 -7.56 0.17
N LEU A 184 -11.31 -7.52 -0.28
CA LEU A 184 -11.63 -7.36 -1.69
C LEU A 184 -11.97 -5.90 -2.02
N ALA A 185 -11.46 -5.43 -3.14
CA ALA A 185 -11.78 -4.15 -3.73
C ALA A 185 -11.57 -2.95 -2.78
N ILE A 186 -10.42 -2.90 -2.11
CA ILE A 186 -10.01 -1.72 -1.33
C ILE A 186 -9.94 -0.52 -2.28
N PRO A 187 -10.78 0.52 -2.12
CA PRO A 187 -10.69 1.68 -2.97
C PRO A 187 -9.40 2.45 -2.72
N VAL A 188 -8.78 2.92 -3.80
CA VAL A 188 -7.62 3.80 -3.76
C VAL A 188 -7.98 5.09 -4.49
N LYS A 189 -7.69 6.22 -3.89
CA LYS A 189 -7.90 7.54 -4.49
C LYS A 189 -6.69 8.45 -4.35
N CYS A 190 -6.60 9.44 -5.22
CA CYS A 190 -5.77 10.63 -5.04
C CYS A 190 -6.67 11.77 -4.54
N ASN A 191 -6.26 12.47 -3.47
CA ASN A 191 -7.00 13.61 -2.96
C ASN A 191 -6.73 14.90 -3.74
N VAL A 192 -5.63 14.91 -4.52
CA VAL A 192 -5.26 16.03 -5.41
C VAL A 192 -6.04 15.95 -6.73
N HIS A 193 -6.13 14.73 -7.29
CA HIS A 193 -6.76 14.48 -8.58
C HIS A 193 -7.94 13.51 -8.40
N PRO A 194 -9.16 13.99 -8.20
CA PRO A 194 -10.30 13.16 -7.78
C PRO A 194 -10.73 12.09 -8.79
N TRP A 195 -10.26 12.18 -10.02
CA TRP A 195 -10.50 11.17 -11.04
C TRP A 195 -9.54 9.97 -10.95
N MET A 196 -8.37 10.12 -10.29
CA MET A 196 -7.42 9.02 -10.10
C MET A 196 -7.97 8.02 -9.11
N LYS A 197 -8.31 6.85 -9.59
CA LYS A 197 -8.87 5.74 -8.81
C LYS A 197 -8.24 4.43 -9.22
N SER A 198 -8.07 3.54 -8.26
CA SER A 198 -7.63 2.15 -8.42
C SER A 198 -8.29 1.29 -7.35
N TYR A 199 -8.16 -0.01 -7.45
CA TYR A 199 -8.66 -0.96 -6.45
C TYR A 199 -7.59 -1.99 -6.13
N ILE A 200 -7.41 -2.30 -4.85
CA ILE A 200 -6.49 -3.33 -4.40
C ILE A 200 -7.31 -4.51 -3.87
N PHE A 201 -6.95 -5.71 -4.34
CA PHE A 201 -7.50 -6.97 -3.88
C PHE A 201 -6.42 -7.71 -3.12
N VAL A 202 -6.73 -8.10 -1.89
CA VAL A 202 -5.79 -8.79 -1.00
C VAL A 202 -6.27 -10.20 -0.75
N PHE A 203 -5.49 -11.20 -1.14
CA PHE A 203 -5.82 -12.61 -1.07
C PHE A 203 -4.97 -13.37 -0.06
N LYS A 204 -5.49 -14.50 0.43
CA LYS A 204 -4.75 -15.44 1.29
C LYS A 204 -4.01 -16.52 0.50
N ASN A 205 -4.23 -16.60 -0.80
CA ASN A 205 -3.69 -17.61 -1.69
C ASN A 205 -3.32 -17.00 -3.03
N PRO A 206 -2.47 -17.64 -3.84
CA PRO A 206 -1.98 -17.11 -5.11
C PRO A 206 -2.91 -17.37 -6.31
N TYR A 207 -4.10 -17.92 -6.12
CA TYR A 207 -5.01 -18.27 -7.21
C TYR A 207 -5.97 -17.13 -7.53
N TYR A 208 -5.45 -16.10 -8.22
CA TYR A 208 -6.16 -14.92 -8.73
C TYR A 208 -5.60 -14.44 -10.06
#